data_3f75594ecd5e80ddfd0960de121542c8
#
_entry.id   3f75594ecd5e80ddfd0960de121542c8
#
_cell.length_a   1.000
_cell.length_b   1.000
_cell.length_c   1.000
_cell.angle_alpha   90.00
_cell.angle_beta   90.00
_cell.angle_gamma   90.00
#
_symmetry.space_group_name_H-M   'P 1'
#
loop_
_entity.id
_entity.type
_entity.pdbx_description
1 polymer ?
#
loop_
_entity_poly.entity_id
_entity_poly.type
_entity_poly.pdbx_seq_one_letter_code
_entity_poly.pdbx_strand_id
1 'polypeptide(L)'
;MRPAKGGQSVQSFHELDDFRDLVSCVHRVVPGILRFLGIGYDAYQVTACWATVLARGAAHKMHQHPNNFLSGVYYVRTHPGADTINFHDPRNQTGIIRPPVVELTAENTDHVVVRVKDGTLLVFPAYLQHSVDASASEEERISISFNIMFSSFTEHLSKPLWLPAAAPTRINA
;
A
#
# COMPACT_ATOMS: atom_id res chain seq x y z
N MET A 1 -3.47 -31.97 -4.68
CA MET A 1 -3.95 -30.63 -4.27
C MET A 1 -3.73 -29.69 -5.45
N ARG A 2 -4.76 -29.10 -6.06
CA ARG A 2 -4.59 -28.12 -7.14
C ARG A 2 -4.01 -26.83 -6.52
N PRO A 3 -3.02 -26.18 -7.15
CA PRO A 3 -2.52 -24.90 -6.65
C PRO A 3 -3.67 -23.89 -6.59
N ALA A 4 -3.69 -23.08 -5.52
CA ALA A 4 -4.66 -22.02 -5.36
C ALA A 4 -4.56 -21.06 -6.55
N LYS A 5 -5.68 -20.84 -7.26
CA LYS A 5 -5.73 -19.92 -8.41
C LYS A 5 -5.94 -18.52 -7.87
N GLY A 6 -4.90 -17.71 -7.93
CA GLY A 6 -4.97 -16.26 -7.83
C GLY A 6 -4.35 -15.64 -9.07
N GLY A 7 -4.78 -14.45 -9.45
CA GLY A 7 -4.26 -13.75 -10.61
C GLY A 7 -4.24 -12.25 -10.42
N GLN A 8 -3.28 -11.59 -11.08
CA GLN A 8 -3.23 -10.14 -11.24
C GLN A 8 -3.42 -9.80 -12.72
N SER A 9 -4.12 -8.70 -12.97
CA SER A 9 -4.27 -8.14 -14.32
C SER A 9 -3.01 -7.36 -14.77
N VAL A 10 -3.07 -6.77 -15.97
CA VAL A 10 -2.17 -5.69 -16.38
C VAL A 10 -2.26 -4.51 -15.41
N GLN A 11 -1.21 -3.66 -15.37
CA GLN A 11 -1.07 -2.61 -14.37
C GLN A 11 -1.52 -1.22 -14.84
N SER A 12 -2.22 -1.13 -15.95
CA SER A 12 -2.63 0.13 -16.60
C SER A 12 -4.13 0.43 -16.50
N PHE A 13 -4.83 -0.10 -15.51
CA PHE A 13 -6.28 0.15 -15.35
C PHE A 13 -6.63 1.62 -15.16
N HIS A 14 -5.72 2.43 -14.61
CA HIS A 14 -5.91 3.87 -14.46
C HIS A 14 -6.00 4.63 -15.79
N GLU A 15 -5.59 4.02 -16.91
CA GLU A 15 -5.68 4.58 -18.26
C GLU A 15 -6.99 4.21 -18.96
N LEU A 16 -7.79 3.30 -18.38
CA LEU A 16 -9.03 2.81 -18.98
C LEU A 16 -10.24 3.65 -18.52
N ASP A 17 -11.12 3.96 -19.44
CA ASP A 17 -12.35 4.73 -19.18
C ASP A 17 -13.25 4.08 -18.13
N ASP A 18 -13.33 2.76 -18.10
CA ASP A 18 -14.13 1.99 -17.15
C ASP A 18 -13.68 2.18 -15.68
N PHE A 19 -12.44 2.63 -15.45
CA PHE A 19 -11.88 2.89 -14.12
C PHE A 19 -11.85 4.38 -13.75
N ARG A 20 -12.40 5.25 -14.59
CA ARG A 20 -12.36 6.72 -14.39
C ARG A 20 -12.93 7.13 -13.02
N ASP A 21 -14.02 6.52 -12.58
CA ASP A 21 -14.66 6.87 -11.32
C ASP A 21 -13.78 6.49 -10.12
N LEU A 22 -13.11 5.34 -10.17
CA LEU A 22 -12.15 4.94 -9.14
C LEU A 22 -10.96 5.89 -9.11
N VAL A 23 -10.37 6.21 -10.26
CA VAL A 23 -9.25 7.16 -10.39
C VAL A 23 -9.66 8.53 -9.87
N SER A 24 -10.86 9.01 -10.20
CA SER A 24 -11.41 10.27 -9.68
C SER A 24 -11.58 10.24 -8.16
N CYS A 25 -12.00 9.10 -7.60
CA CYS A 25 -12.06 8.92 -6.15
C CYS A 25 -10.68 9.02 -5.51
N VAL A 26 -9.67 8.36 -6.08
CA VAL A 26 -8.28 8.45 -5.62
C VAL A 26 -7.80 9.90 -5.64
N HIS A 27 -8.03 10.63 -6.72
CA HIS A 27 -7.65 12.04 -6.83
C HIS A 27 -8.37 12.97 -5.86
N ARG A 28 -9.56 12.61 -5.37
CA ARG A 28 -10.25 13.36 -4.30
C ARG A 28 -9.66 13.11 -2.91
N VAL A 29 -9.18 11.90 -2.65
CA VAL A 29 -8.67 11.48 -1.32
C VAL A 29 -7.23 11.91 -1.11
N VAL A 30 -6.36 11.75 -2.10
CA VAL A 30 -4.90 11.97 -2.00
C VAL A 30 -4.52 13.36 -1.47
N PRO A 31 -5.11 14.48 -1.95
CA PRO A 31 -4.77 15.81 -1.42
C PRO A 31 -5.04 15.95 0.09
N GLY A 32 -6.07 15.30 0.60
CA GLY A 32 -6.35 15.25 2.04
C GLY A 32 -5.26 14.53 2.82
N ILE A 33 -4.76 13.42 2.30
CA ILE A 33 -3.66 12.65 2.90
C ILE A 33 -2.37 13.47 2.88
N LEU A 34 -2.02 14.11 1.76
CA LEU A 34 -0.82 14.93 1.65
C LEU A 34 -0.85 16.10 2.66
N ARG A 35 -1.99 16.77 2.81
CA ARG A 35 -2.16 17.81 3.84
C ARG A 35 -2.00 17.26 5.26
N PHE A 36 -2.59 16.11 5.57
CA PHE A 36 -2.45 15.43 6.86
C PHE A 36 -0.97 15.12 7.18
N LEU A 37 -0.21 14.70 6.15
CA LEU A 37 1.22 14.41 6.28
C LEU A 37 2.11 15.68 6.27
N GLY A 38 1.54 16.88 6.14
CA GLY A 38 2.32 18.12 6.04
C GLY A 38 3.11 18.25 4.74
N ILE A 39 2.70 17.55 3.67
CA ILE A 39 3.38 17.60 2.36
C ILE A 39 2.89 18.82 1.58
N GLY A 40 3.80 19.73 1.25
CA GLY A 40 3.52 20.95 0.49
C GLY A 40 3.66 20.80 -1.03
N TYR A 41 3.60 19.58 -1.57
CA TYR A 41 3.73 19.27 -2.98
C TYR A 41 2.55 18.40 -3.42
N ASP A 42 1.81 18.83 -4.43
CA ASP A 42 0.55 18.24 -4.87
C ASP A 42 0.57 17.71 -6.33
N ALA A 43 1.68 17.86 -7.05
CA ALA A 43 1.83 17.26 -8.36
C ALA A 43 2.20 15.77 -8.25
N TYR A 44 1.24 14.90 -8.48
CA TYR A 44 1.40 13.45 -8.40
C TYR A 44 0.65 12.76 -9.55
N GLN A 45 1.00 11.50 -9.75
CA GLN A 45 0.38 10.63 -10.75
C GLN A 45 0.12 9.24 -10.17
N VAL A 46 -0.89 8.56 -10.70
CA VAL A 46 -1.07 7.12 -10.51
C VAL A 46 -0.07 6.41 -11.40
N THR A 47 0.85 5.66 -10.82
CA THR A 47 1.94 4.99 -11.55
C THR A 47 1.59 3.58 -11.98
N ALA A 48 0.64 2.95 -11.30
CA ALA A 48 0.11 1.63 -11.61
C ALA A 48 -1.28 1.46 -11.00
N CYS A 49 -2.14 0.70 -11.67
CA CYS A 49 -3.45 0.29 -11.16
C CYS A 49 -3.80 -1.08 -11.75
N TRP A 50 -4.14 -2.05 -10.90
CA TRP A 50 -4.40 -3.43 -11.33
C TRP A 50 -5.42 -4.13 -10.43
N ALA A 51 -6.16 -5.08 -11.00
CA ALA A 51 -7.03 -5.97 -10.24
C ALA A 51 -6.28 -7.21 -9.73
N THR A 52 -6.68 -7.68 -8.58
CA THR A 52 -6.25 -8.94 -7.98
C THR A 52 -7.46 -9.76 -7.61
N VAL A 53 -7.46 -11.02 -8.04
CA VAL A 53 -8.45 -12.03 -7.67
C VAL A 53 -7.76 -13.09 -6.83
N LEU A 54 -8.22 -13.32 -5.61
CA LEU A 54 -7.72 -14.34 -4.70
C LEU A 54 -8.81 -15.38 -4.44
N ALA A 55 -8.59 -16.59 -4.95
CA ALA A 55 -9.41 -17.76 -4.64
C ALA A 55 -8.98 -18.38 -3.30
N ARG A 56 -9.73 -19.37 -2.81
CA ARG A 56 -9.41 -20.12 -1.61
C ARG A 56 -7.97 -20.63 -1.60
N GLY A 57 -7.29 -20.41 -0.50
CA GLY A 57 -5.89 -20.79 -0.28
C GLY A 57 -4.87 -19.87 -0.95
N ALA A 58 -5.29 -18.89 -1.76
CA ALA A 58 -4.40 -17.89 -2.30
C ALA A 58 -4.06 -16.84 -1.22
N ALA A 59 -2.82 -16.35 -1.25
CA ALA A 59 -2.29 -15.37 -0.30
C ALA A 59 -1.38 -14.38 -1.00
N HIS A 60 -1.18 -13.22 -0.39
CA HIS A 60 -0.07 -12.34 -0.77
C HIS A 60 1.00 -12.39 0.32
N LYS A 61 2.21 -12.77 -0.07
CA LYS A 61 3.37 -12.72 0.81
C LYS A 61 3.63 -11.27 1.22
N MET A 62 4.30 -11.09 2.34
CA MET A 62 4.75 -9.78 2.80
C MET A 62 5.59 -9.09 1.73
N HIS A 63 5.21 -7.86 1.37
CA HIS A 63 5.83 -7.05 0.33
C HIS A 63 5.59 -5.57 0.57
N GLN A 64 6.24 -4.73 -0.22
CA GLN A 64 6.09 -3.28 -0.29
C GLN A 64 6.18 -2.82 -1.75
N HIS A 65 5.93 -1.55 -2.03
CA HIS A 65 5.91 -1.00 -3.39
C HIS A 65 7.05 0.01 -3.61
N PRO A 66 8.27 -0.44 -4.01
CA PRO A 66 9.39 0.45 -4.28
C PRO A 66 9.07 1.50 -5.34
N ASN A 67 9.77 2.65 -5.28
CA ASN A 67 9.63 3.77 -6.22
C ASN A 67 8.23 4.41 -6.24
N ASN A 68 7.45 4.26 -5.15
CA ASN A 68 6.19 4.92 -4.97
C ASN A 68 6.14 5.61 -3.60
N PHE A 69 5.30 6.64 -3.46
CA PHE A 69 5.10 7.36 -2.19
C PHE A 69 3.91 6.80 -1.41
N LEU A 70 2.78 6.61 -2.09
CA LEU A 70 1.59 5.97 -1.52
C LEU A 70 1.21 4.75 -2.33
N SER A 71 0.58 3.80 -1.66
CA SER A 71 -0.13 2.68 -2.25
C SER A 71 -1.54 2.64 -1.71
N GLY A 72 -2.45 2.05 -2.47
CA GLY A 72 -3.81 1.88 -2.00
C GLY A 72 -4.47 0.64 -2.57
N VAL A 73 -5.55 0.26 -1.93
CA VAL A 73 -6.38 -0.90 -2.32
C VAL A 73 -7.85 -0.53 -2.16
N TYR A 74 -8.61 -0.71 -3.22
CA TYR A 74 -10.06 -0.67 -3.22
C TYR A 74 -10.61 -2.09 -3.24
N TYR A 75 -11.51 -2.41 -2.32
CA TYR A 75 -12.10 -3.75 -2.18
C TYR A 75 -13.44 -3.79 -2.92
N VAL A 76 -13.45 -4.52 -4.03
CA VAL A 76 -14.64 -4.71 -4.86
C VAL A 76 -15.54 -5.79 -4.25
N ARG A 77 -14.91 -6.89 -3.77
CA ARG A 77 -15.61 -8.01 -3.14
C ARG A 77 -14.74 -8.65 -2.07
N THR A 78 -15.33 -8.83 -0.89
CA THR A 78 -14.71 -9.51 0.25
C THR A 78 -15.70 -10.48 0.87
N HIS A 79 -15.19 -11.50 1.56
CA HIS A 79 -16.00 -12.49 2.26
C HIS A 79 -15.36 -12.83 3.60
N PRO A 80 -16.11 -13.29 4.60
CA PRO A 80 -15.56 -13.80 5.85
C PRO A 80 -14.46 -14.82 5.58
N GLY A 81 -13.29 -14.64 6.22
CA GLY A 81 -12.08 -15.43 5.99
C GLY A 81 -11.23 -15.01 4.79
N ALA A 82 -11.65 -13.93 4.08
CA ALA A 82 -10.89 -13.27 3.02
C ALA A 82 -10.99 -11.74 3.12
N ASP A 83 -11.29 -11.22 4.30
CA ASP A 83 -11.68 -9.83 4.59
C ASP A 83 -10.63 -9.08 5.43
N THR A 84 -9.37 -9.49 5.38
CA THR A 84 -8.28 -8.86 6.13
C THR A 84 -7.09 -8.49 5.26
N ILE A 85 -6.33 -7.50 5.74
CA ILE A 85 -4.98 -7.16 5.29
C ILE A 85 -4.13 -6.90 6.53
N ASN A 86 -2.90 -7.40 6.53
CA ASN A 86 -1.93 -7.25 7.60
C ASN A 86 -0.92 -6.17 7.24
N PHE A 87 -0.72 -5.18 8.11
CA PHE A 87 0.36 -4.20 8.02
C PHE A 87 1.41 -4.52 9.07
N HIS A 88 2.67 -4.56 8.67
CA HIS A 88 3.81 -4.93 9.52
C HIS A 88 4.58 -3.68 9.95
N ASP A 89 4.97 -3.62 11.22
CA ASP A 89 5.76 -2.51 11.75
C ASP A 89 7.15 -2.51 11.09
N PRO A 90 7.56 -1.42 10.45
CA PRO A 90 8.88 -1.32 9.83
C PRO A 90 10.02 -1.21 10.87
N ARG A 91 9.71 -0.97 12.15
CA ARG A 91 10.69 -0.91 13.24
C ARG A 91 11.07 -2.33 13.68
N ASN A 92 12.34 -2.67 13.60
CA ASN A 92 12.80 -4.04 13.90
C ASN A 92 12.75 -4.39 15.40
N GLN A 93 12.72 -3.41 16.29
CA GLN A 93 12.83 -3.64 17.74
C GLN A 93 11.68 -4.50 18.30
N THR A 94 10.46 -4.34 17.81
CA THR A 94 9.30 -5.11 18.25
C THR A 94 9.37 -6.58 17.86
N GLY A 95 10.11 -6.91 16.79
CA GLY A 95 10.38 -8.28 16.36
C GLY A 95 11.50 -8.97 17.15
N ILE A 96 12.43 -8.21 17.73
CA ILE A 96 13.62 -8.73 18.43
C ILE A 96 13.33 -8.92 19.92
N ILE A 97 12.66 -7.97 20.55
CA ILE A 97 12.33 -8.00 21.99
C ILE A 97 10.82 -7.89 22.13
N ARG A 98 10.21 -8.96 22.63
CA ARG A 98 8.76 -9.02 22.90
C ARG A 98 8.52 -9.12 24.40
N PRO A 99 8.48 -7.99 25.13
CA PRO A 99 8.13 -8.03 26.54
C PRO A 99 6.68 -8.53 26.73
N PRO A 100 6.35 -9.14 27.86
CA PRO A 100 4.97 -9.45 28.17
C PRO A 100 4.16 -8.16 28.26
N VAL A 101 3.11 -8.04 27.46
CA VAL A 101 2.25 -6.86 27.39
C VAL A 101 0.89 -7.19 28.03
N VAL A 102 0.29 -6.23 28.67
CA VAL A 102 -1.06 -6.35 29.26
C VAL A 102 -2.14 -6.00 28.23
N GLU A 103 -1.81 -5.16 27.26
CA GLU A 103 -2.68 -4.73 26.17
C GLU A 103 -1.84 -4.41 24.94
N LEU A 104 -2.31 -4.80 23.74
CA LEU A 104 -1.67 -4.46 22.47
C LEU A 104 -2.03 -3.03 22.08
N THR A 105 -1.01 -2.23 21.76
CA THR A 105 -1.14 -0.86 21.27
C THR A 105 -0.33 -0.68 19.98
N ALA A 106 -0.48 0.47 19.32
CA ALA A 106 0.30 0.81 18.14
C ALA A 106 1.82 0.90 18.42
N GLU A 107 2.22 1.11 19.69
CA GLU A 107 3.61 1.26 20.10
C GLU A 107 4.28 -0.08 20.42
N ASN A 108 3.51 -1.11 20.77
CA ASN A 108 4.04 -2.39 21.25
C ASN A 108 3.66 -3.60 20.39
N THR A 109 2.95 -3.40 19.27
CA THR A 109 2.63 -4.45 18.31
C THR A 109 3.63 -4.51 17.17
N ASP A 110 3.84 -5.68 16.59
CA ASP A 110 4.68 -5.88 15.41
C ASP A 110 3.86 -5.92 14.10
N HIS A 111 2.55 -6.06 14.20
CA HIS A 111 1.66 -5.94 13.05
C HIS A 111 0.23 -5.58 13.47
N VAL A 112 -0.51 -5.03 12.53
CA VAL A 112 -1.93 -4.67 12.68
C VAL A 112 -2.74 -5.37 11.61
N VAL A 113 -3.77 -6.10 12.04
CA VAL A 113 -4.75 -6.73 11.13
C VAL A 113 -5.91 -5.78 10.92
N VAL A 114 -6.08 -5.32 9.69
CA VAL A 114 -7.20 -4.45 9.32
C VAL A 114 -8.28 -5.26 8.62
N ARG A 115 -9.48 -5.25 9.20
CA ARG A 115 -10.65 -5.84 8.58
C ARG A 115 -11.27 -4.88 7.58
N VAL A 116 -11.61 -5.40 6.40
CA VAL A 116 -12.13 -4.63 5.26
C VAL A 116 -13.47 -5.22 4.79
N LYS A 117 -14.23 -4.42 4.07
CA LYS A 117 -15.50 -4.82 3.44
C LYS A 117 -15.58 -4.24 2.03
N ASP A 118 -16.56 -4.69 1.27
CA ASP A 118 -16.86 -4.14 -0.06
C ASP A 118 -17.01 -2.62 0.00
N GLY A 119 -16.41 -1.92 -0.96
CA GLY A 119 -16.39 -0.47 -1.01
C GLY A 119 -15.32 0.20 -0.12
N THR A 120 -14.56 -0.55 0.68
CA THR A 120 -13.46 0.02 1.46
C THR A 120 -12.33 0.47 0.53
N LEU A 121 -11.85 1.69 0.73
CA LEU A 121 -10.62 2.21 0.13
C LEU A 121 -9.59 2.44 1.25
N LEU A 122 -8.47 1.74 1.18
CA LEU A 122 -7.31 1.97 2.03
C LEU A 122 -6.21 2.67 1.24
N VAL A 123 -5.55 3.64 1.87
CA VAL A 123 -4.34 4.28 1.33
C VAL A 123 -3.30 4.32 2.44
N PHE A 124 -2.08 3.93 2.13
CA PHE A 124 -0.98 3.80 3.09
C PHE A 124 0.37 4.14 2.43
N PRO A 125 1.41 4.44 3.22
CA PRO A 125 2.74 4.66 2.67
C PRO A 125 3.26 3.45 1.90
N ALA A 126 3.81 3.66 0.71
CA ALA A 126 4.26 2.57 -0.16
C ALA A 126 5.39 1.72 0.44
N TYR A 127 6.16 2.27 1.40
CA TYR A 127 7.20 1.54 2.13
C TYR A 127 6.63 0.59 3.19
N LEU A 128 5.36 0.75 3.57
CA LEU A 128 4.77 -0.06 4.64
C LEU A 128 4.55 -1.49 4.17
N GLN A 129 5.28 -2.42 4.79
CA GLN A 129 5.17 -3.84 4.49
C GLN A 129 3.78 -4.35 4.84
N HIS A 130 3.20 -5.09 3.93
CA HIS A 130 1.87 -5.66 4.12
C HIS A 130 1.75 -7.04 3.47
N SER A 131 0.79 -7.81 3.96
CA SER A 131 0.49 -9.16 3.50
C SER A 131 -1.00 -9.44 3.54
N VAL A 132 -1.42 -10.49 2.84
CA VAL A 132 -2.77 -11.03 2.90
C VAL A 132 -2.65 -12.52 3.20
N ASP A 133 -3.31 -12.96 4.25
CA ASP A 133 -3.33 -14.36 4.64
C ASP A 133 -4.05 -15.22 3.59
N ALA A 134 -3.79 -16.53 3.64
CA ALA A 134 -4.44 -17.46 2.75
C ALA A 134 -5.97 -17.40 2.93
N SER A 135 -6.68 -17.13 1.84
CA SER A 135 -8.13 -17.06 1.86
C SER A 135 -8.74 -18.38 2.38
N ALA A 136 -9.55 -18.30 3.43
CA ALA A 136 -10.33 -19.42 3.95
C ALA A 136 -11.73 -19.51 3.29
N SER A 137 -12.13 -18.47 2.52
CA SER A 137 -13.42 -18.42 1.82
C SER A 137 -13.44 -19.30 0.57
N GLU A 138 -14.58 -19.90 0.28
CA GLU A 138 -14.83 -20.57 -1.02
C GLU A 138 -15.04 -19.57 -2.14
N GLU A 139 -15.42 -18.33 -1.81
CA GLU A 139 -15.67 -17.26 -2.77
C GLU A 139 -14.42 -16.43 -3.00
N GLU A 140 -14.32 -15.87 -4.21
CA GLU A 140 -13.18 -15.07 -4.62
C GLU A 140 -13.22 -13.67 -3.99
N ARG A 141 -12.10 -13.24 -3.41
CA ARG A 141 -11.84 -11.84 -3.05
C ARG A 141 -11.35 -11.09 -4.28
N ILE A 142 -11.94 -9.93 -4.55
CA ILE A 142 -11.57 -9.06 -5.66
C ILE A 142 -11.19 -7.70 -5.10
N SER A 143 -9.99 -7.24 -5.45
CA SER A 143 -9.48 -5.93 -5.07
C SER A 143 -8.79 -5.24 -6.25
N ILE A 144 -8.78 -3.90 -6.23
CA ILE A 144 -8.05 -3.07 -7.19
C ILE A 144 -7.01 -2.30 -6.41
N SER A 145 -5.74 -2.59 -6.71
CA SER A 145 -4.60 -1.91 -6.11
C SER A 145 -4.09 -0.80 -7.02
N PHE A 146 -3.51 0.24 -6.43
CA PHE A 146 -2.89 1.34 -7.17
C PHE A 146 -1.68 1.89 -6.42
N ASN A 147 -0.79 2.53 -7.17
CA ASN A 147 0.38 3.22 -6.63
C ASN A 147 0.37 4.67 -7.07
N ILE A 148 0.96 5.54 -6.24
CA ILE A 148 1.05 6.97 -6.47
C ILE A 148 2.49 7.41 -6.22
N MET A 149 3.01 8.22 -7.14
CA MET A 149 4.29 8.88 -7.01
C MET A 149 4.17 10.35 -7.38
N PHE A 150 5.02 11.18 -6.81
CA PHE A 150 5.11 12.59 -7.21
C PHE A 150 5.66 12.72 -8.63
N SER A 151 5.07 13.62 -9.39
CA SER A 151 5.61 14.02 -10.70
C SER A 151 6.82 14.92 -10.48
N SER A 152 7.94 14.67 -11.19
CA SER A 152 9.17 15.48 -11.09
C SER A 152 9.67 15.70 -9.66
N PHE A 153 9.46 14.72 -8.75
CA PHE A 153 9.74 14.89 -7.33
C PHE A 153 11.22 15.18 -7.02
N THR A 154 12.15 14.72 -7.87
CA THR A 154 13.58 14.97 -7.72
C THR A 154 13.97 16.44 -7.77
N GLU A 155 13.15 17.27 -8.40
CA GLU A 155 13.33 18.73 -8.48
C GLU A 155 12.92 19.45 -7.19
N HIS A 156 12.11 18.77 -6.35
CA HIS A 156 11.45 19.35 -5.18
C HIS A 156 11.81 18.61 -3.87
N LEU A 157 12.85 17.79 -3.89
CA LEU A 157 13.28 17.06 -2.69
C LEU A 157 13.69 18.04 -1.58
N SER A 158 13.20 17.79 -0.37
CA SER A 158 13.68 18.47 0.82
C SER A 158 15.15 18.14 1.07
N LYS A 159 15.94 19.13 1.49
CA LYS A 159 17.33 18.89 1.86
C LYS A 159 17.37 18.00 3.11
N PRO A 160 18.29 17.03 3.17
CA PRO A 160 18.49 16.23 4.38
C PRO A 160 18.79 17.12 5.58
N LEU A 161 18.12 16.90 6.70
CA LEU A 161 18.25 17.72 7.92
C LEU A 161 19.64 17.61 8.56
N TRP A 162 20.41 16.56 8.24
CA TRP A 162 21.72 16.26 8.85
C TRP A 162 22.93 16.60 7.95
N LEU A 163 22.69 17.06 6.73
CA LEU A 163 23.77 17.49 5.84
C LEU A 163 23.80 19.03 5.75
N PRO A 164 24.84 19.69 6.27
CA PRO A 164 25.17 21.02 5.79
C PRO A 164 25.39 20.91 4.28
N ALA A 165 24.94 21.91 3.52
CA ALA A 165 24.92 21.92 2.05
C ALA A 165 26.29 21.53 1.44
N ALA A 166 26.57 20.24 1.32
CA ALA A 166 27.66 19.72 0.52
C ALA A 166 27.19 19.61 -0.92
N ALA A 167 27.92 20.22 -1.84
CA ALA A 167 27.66 20.06 -3.26
C ALA A 167 27.70 18.57 -3.61
N PRO A 168 26.78 18.08 -4.47
CA PRO A 168 26.78 16.69 -4.88
C PRO A 168 28.11 16.38 -5.58
N THR A 169 28.85 15.42 -5.05
CA THR A 169 30.03 14.88 -5.70
C THR A 169 29.57 14.14 -6.94
N ARG A 170 29.88 14.66 -8.12
CA ARG A 170 29.65 13.91 -9.37
C ARG A 170 30.52 12.67 -9.34
N ILE A 171 29.89 11.51 -9.30
CA ILE A 171 30.58 10.24 -9.57
C ILE A 171 30.76 10.24 -11.09
N ASN A 172 31.98 10.51 -11.55
CA ASN A 172 32.33 10.31 -12.94
C ASN A 172 32.36 8.79 -13.18
N ALA A 173 31.49 8.34 -14.10
CA ALA A 173 31.51 6.97 -14.61
C ALA A 173 32.67 6.80 -15.62
#